data_cb9d2c6c3ba4198bb62cd8c6ec8a333f
#
_entry.id   cb9d2c6c3ba4198bb62cd8c6ec8a333f
#
_cell.length_a   1.000
_cell.length_b   1.000
_cell.length_c   1.000
_cell.angle_alpha   90.00
_cell.angle_beta   90.00
_cell.angle_gamma   90.00
#
_symmetry.space_group_name_H-M   'P 1'
#
loop_
_entity.id
_entity.type
_entity.pdbx_description
1 polymer ?
#
loop_
_entity_poly.entity_id
_entity_poly.type
_entity_poly.pdbx_seq_one_letter_code
_entity_poly.pdbx_strand_id
1 'polypeptide(L)'
;MEFPKNNILDNWLEANQNTEIDRFVERNLAITEKVCAVLKERGIKKSKFAEMLGKTSPEVSKWLSGTHNLTLKSITKMEEALDINLINIEPIKQIEYVYLGSIKGGDMEGAINDYEQTNYSEAI
;
A
#
# COMPACT_ATOMS: atom_id res chain seq x y z
N MET A 1 31.07 -19.39 -21.35
CA MET A 1 31.61 -20.27 -20.32
C MET A 1 30.59 -20.56 -19.25
N GLU A 2 30.50 -21.76 -18.87
CA GLU A 2 29.54 -22.13 -17.88
C GLU A 2 30.23 -22.32 -16.55
N PHE A 3 29.67 -21.70 -15.53
CA PHE A 3 30.24 -21.88 -14.21
C PHE A 3 29.88 -23.24 -13.69
N PRO A 4 30.78 -23.86 -12.96
CA PRO A 4 30.43 -25.12 -12.33
C PRO A 4 29.25 -24.92 -11.41
N LYS A 5 28.43 -25.91 -11.34
CA LYS A 5 27.30 -25.84 -10.43
C LYS A 5 27.82 -25.61 -9.05
N ASN A 6 27.37 -24.55 -8.46
CA ASN A 6 27.80 -24.24 -7.14
C ASN A 6 26.69 -24.55 -6.15
N ASN A 7 26.63 -25.79 -5.78
CA ASN A 7 25.57 -26.22 -4.87
C ASN A 7 25.67 -25.53 -3.54
N ILE A 8 26.87 -25.16 -3.14
CA ILE A 8 27.04 -24.47 -1.88
C ILE A 8 26.39 -23.10 -1.95
N LEU A 9 26.62 -22.39 -3.04
CA LEU A 9 26.01 -21.08 -3.22
C LEU A 9 24.49 -21.18 -3.33
N ASP A 10 24.04 -22.14 -4.12
CA ASP A 10 22.60 -22.35 -4.30
C ASP A 10 21.94 -22.67 -2.97
N ASN A 11 22.56 -23.54 -2.20
CA ASN A 11 22.03 -23.88 -0.89
C ASN A 11 22.03 -22.69 0.04
N TRP A 12 23.07 -21.89 -0.02
CA TRP A 12 23.15 -20.71 0.81
C TRP A 12 22.04 -19.73 0.45
N LEU A 13 21.83 -19.50 -0.83
CA LEU A 13 20.81 -18.60 -1.30
C LEU A 13 19.43 -19.08 -0.86
N GLU A 14 19.20 -20.38 -1.00
CA GLU A 14 17.94 -20.95 -0.59
C GLU A 14 17.72 -20.81 0.90
N ALA A 15 18.76 -21.08 1.67
CA ALA A 15 18.66 -21.01 3.12
C ALA A 15 18.49 -19.58 3.62
N ASN A 16 18.96 -18.61 2.86
CA ASN A 16 18.89 -17.21 3.24
C ASN A 16 17.80 -16.45 2.52
N GLN A 17 16.97 -17.16 1.81
CA GLN A 17 15.84 -16.54 1.13
C GLN A 17 14.86 -16.03 2.16
N ASN A 18 14.39 -14.81 1.95
CA ASN A 18 13.43 -14.22 2.86
C ASN A 18 12.29 -13.63 2.05
N THR A 19 11.19 -14.35 1.99
CA THR A 19 10.05 -13.94 1.20
C THR A 19 9.38 -12.68 1.75
N GLU A 20 9.49 -12.49 3.05
CA GLU A 20 8.92 -11.31 3.66
C GLU A 20 9.67 -10.04 3.19
N ILE A 21 10.98 -10.12 3.14
CA ILE A 21 11.77 -9.00 2.67
C ILE A 21 11.52 -8.76 1.18
N ASP A 22 11.42 -9.84 0.41
CA ASP A 22 11.14 -9.71 -1.01
C ASP A 22 9.81 -9.00 -1.25
N ARG A 23 8.80 -9.35 -0.50
CA ARG A 23 7.50 -8.72 -0.63
C ARG A 23 7.56 -7.26 -0.22
N PHE A 24 8.30 -6.98 0.82
CA PHE A 24 8.46 -5.60 1.28
C PHE A 24 9.13 -4.75 0.21
N VAL A 25 10.23 -5.24 -0.34
CA VAL A 25 10.97 -4.50 -1.37
C VAL A 25 10.09 -4.26 -2.59
N GLU A 26 9.39 -5.29 -3.02
CA GLU A 26 8.51 -5.18 -4.18
C GLU A 26 7.42 -4.13 -3.96
N ARG A 27 6.79 -4.17 -2.80
CA ARG A 27 5.73 -3.21 -2.48
C ARG A 27 6.28 -1.79 -2.36
N ASN A 28 7.42 -1.68 -1.70
CA ASN A 28 8.01 -0.37 -1.50
C ASN A 28 8.39 0.26 -2.83
N LEU A 29 8.97 -0.53 -3.73
CA LEU A 29 9.33 -0.04 -5.04
C LEU A 29 8.09 0.34 -5.83
N ALA A 30 7.04 -0.48 -5.76
CA ALA A 30 5.82 -0.17 -6.47
C ALA A 30 5.22 1.16 -6.03
N ILE A 31 5.24 1.41 -4.73
CA ILE A 31 4.72 2.65 -4.19
C ILE A 31 5.55 3.84 -4.65
N THR A 32 6.87 3.74 -4.50
CA THR A 32 7.73 4.86 -4.87
C THR A 32 7.71 5.11 -6.37
N GLU A 33 7.64 4.07 -7.17
CA GLU A 33 7.58 4.22 -8.61
C GLU A 33 6.29 4.91 -9.02
N LYS A 34 5.19 4.55 -8.40
CA LYS A 34 3.93 5.21 -8.74
C LYS A 34 3.95 6.67 -8.34
N VAL A 35 4.47 6.98 -7.17
CA VAL A 35 4.57 8.37 -6.75
C VAL A 35 5.45 9.16 -7.71
N CYS A 36 6.60 8.61 -8.04
CA CYS A 36 7.51 9.29 -8.96
C CYS A 36 6.89 9.49 -10.33
N ALA A 37 6.14 8.51 -10.81
CA ALA A 37 5.47 8.62 -12.09
C ALA A 37 4.42 9.74 -12.07
N VAL A 38 3.66 9.83 -10.99
CA VAL A 38 2.65 10.87 -10.86
C VAL A 38 3.31 12.24 -10.80
N LEU A 39 4.38 12.36 -10.05
CA LEU A 39 5.10 13.62 -9.97
C LEU A 39 5.61 14.05 -11.33
N LYS A 40 6.17 13.11 -12.06
CA LYS A 40 6.69 13.41 -13.38
C LYS A 40 5.59 13.79 -14.34
N GLU A 41 4.49 13.06 -14.31
CA GLU A 41 3.36 13.33 -15.18
C GLU A 41 2.78 14.71 -14.92
N ARG A 42 2.72 15.10 -13.66
CA ARG A 42 2.15 16.39 -13.29
C ARG A 42 3.17 17.52 -13.25
N GLY A 43 4.42 17.20 -13.52
CA GLY A 43 5.48 18.21 -13.51
C GLY A 43 5.76 18.77 -12.13
N ILE A 44 5.59 17.98 -11.11
CA ILE A 44 5.84 18.40 -9.74
C ILE A 44 7.25 18.02 -9.34
N LYS A 45 8.04 19.00 -8.93
CA LYS A 45 9.40 18.73 -8.48
C LYS A 45 9.40 18.23 -7.05
N LYS A 46 10.47 17.55 -6.67
CA LYS A 46 10.57 17.03 -5.32
C LYS A 46 10.46 18.12 -4.27
N SER A 47 11.04 19.28 -4.53
CA SER A 47 10.96 20.38 -3.59
C SER A 47 9.52 20.83 -3.39
N LYS A 48 8.76 20.86 -4.47
CA LYS A 48 7.36 21.23 -4.39
C LYS A 48 6.57 20.17 -3.66
N PHE A 49 6.86 18.91 -3.96
CA PHE A 49 6.19 17.82 -3.29
C PHE A 49 6.48 17.84 -1.79
N ALA A 50 7.73 18.13 -1.43
CA ALA A 50 8.10 18.25 -0.02
C ALA A 50 7.27 19.35 0.65
N GLU A 51 7.10 20.44 -0.03
CA GLU A 51 6.30 21.54 0.46
C GLU A 51 4.87 21.10 0.69
N MET A 52 4.31 20.39 -0.26
CA MET A 52 2.95 19.88 -0.16
C MET A 52 2.79 18.95 1.04
N LEU A 53 3.83 18.23 1.37
CA LEU A 53 3.81 17.29 2.48
C LEU A 53 4.18 17.93 3.81
N GLY A 54 4.67 19.16 3.78
CA GLY A 54 5.18 19.79 4.98
C GLY A 54 6.46 19.15 5.47
N LYS A 55 7.26 18.64 4.53
CA LYS A 55 8.52 17.97 4.83
C LYS A 55 9.66 18.65 4.09
N THR A 56 10.89 18.24 4.43
CA THR A 56 12.04 18.78 3.73
C THR A 56 12.34 17.94 2.49
N SER A 57 13.05 18.54 1.54
CA SER A 57 13.44 17.82 0.34
C SER A 57 14.27 16.58 0.63
N PRO A 58 15.24 16.62 1.54
CA PRO A 58 15.97 15.41 1.88
C PRO A 58 15.10 14.30 2.43
N GLU A 59 14.08 14.64 3.21
CA GLU A 59 13.16 13.65 3.73
C GLU A 59 12.38 12.99 2.60
N VAL A 60 11.90 13.79 1.67
CA VAL A 60 11.15 13.26 0.54
C VAL A 60 12.05 12.40 -0.34
N SER A 61 13.28 12.84 -0.55
CA SER A 61 14.22 12.03 -1.32
C SER A 61 14.45 10.68 -0.66
N LYS A 62 14.50 10.67 0.65
CA LYS A 62 14.65 9.42 1.38
C LYS A 62 13.41 8.54 1.20
N TRP A 63 12.23 9.12 1.31
CA TRP A 63 10.99 8.38 1.11
C TRP A 63 10.90 7.77 -0.28
N LEU A 64 11.38 8.49 -1.28
CA LEU A 64 11.28 8.05 -2.66
C LEU A 64 12.48 7.25 -3.13
N SER A 65 13.40 6.95 -2.25
CA SER A 65 14.60 6.20 -2.62
C SER A 65 14.32 4.75 -2.96
N GLY A 66 13.21 4.23 -2.46
CA GLY A 66 12.87 2.83 -2.67
C GLY A 66 13.44 1.90 -1.61
N THR A 67 14.27 2.43 -0.72
CA THR A 67 14.89 1.60 0.33
C THR A 67 14.41 1.97 1.71
N HIS A 68 13.68 3.07 1.83
CA HIS A 68 13.20 3.52 3.13
C HIS A 68 11.93 2.77 3.49
N ASN A 69 11.83 2.37 4.73
CA ASN A 69 10.63 1.70 5.21
C ASN A 69 9.54 2.74 5.45
N LEU A 70 8.67 2.88 4.47
CA LEU A 70 7.58 3.84 4.56
C LEU A 70 6.53 3.35 5.55
N THR A 71 6.11 4.24 6.43
CA THR A 71 5.02 3.90 7.33
C THR A 71 3.71 4.09 6.60
N LEU A 72 2.69 3.43 7.09
CA LEU A 72 1.36 3.61 6.52
C LEU A 72 0.95 5.07 6.57
N LYS A 73 1.34 5.75 7.62
CA LYS A 73 1.02 7.16 7.76
C LYS A 73 1.71 8.00 6.69
N SER A 74 2.96 7.69 6.39
CA SER A 74 3.68 8.38 5.32
C SER A 74 3.02 8.15 3.97
N ILE A 75 2.63 6.92 3.72
CA ILE A 75 1.97 6.57 2.47
C ILE A 75 0.65 7.32 2.34
N THR A 76 -0.13 7.35 3.41
CA THR A 76 -1.39 8.06 3.42
C THR A 76 -1.19 9.55 3.15
N LYS A 77 -0.13 10.10 3.71
CA LYS A 77 0.17 11.50 3.51
C LYS A 77 0.43 11.81 2.04
N MET A 78 1.16 10.93 1.38
CA MET A 78 1.41 11.10 -0.04
C MET A 78 0.15 10.91 -0.87
N GLU A 79 -0.69 9.96 -0.48
CA GLU A 79 -1.96 9.76 -1.16
C GLU A 79 -2.83 11.01 -1.09
N GLU A 80 -2.87 11.59 0.09
CA GLU A 80 -3.68 12.77 0.28
C GLU A 80 -3.13 13.96 -0.50
N ALA A 81 -1.84 14.14 -0.48
CA ALA A 81 -1.21 15.25 -1.17
C ALA A 81 -1.40 15.18 -2.68
N LEU A 82 -1.37 14.00 -3.24
CA LEU A 82 -1.49 13.81 -4.69
C LEU A 82 -2.89 13.38 -5.11
N ASP A 83 -3.76 13.13 -4.15
CA ASP A 83 -5.12 12.65 -4.42
C ASP A 83 -5.10 11.40 -5.28
N ILE A 84 -4.35 10.42 -4.85
CA ILE A 84 -4.24 9.13 -5.53
C ILE A 84 -4.34 8.02 -4.50
N ASN A 85 -4.53 6.81 -4.99
CA ASN A 85 -4.52 5.62 -4.14
C ASN A 85 -3.25 4.85 -4.40
N LEU A 86 -2.50 4.59 -3.34
CA LEU A 86 -1.28 3.80 -3.44
C LEU A 86 -1.49 2.40 -2.91
N ILE A 87 -2.43 2.23 -2.01
CA ILE A 87 -2.71 0.94 -1.42
C ILE A 87 -4.18 0.60 -1.64
N ASN A 88 -4.42 -0.57 -2.18
CA ASN A 88 -5.77 -1.08 -2.36
C ASN A 88 -5.90 -2.36 -1.56
N ILE A 89 -6.91 -2.40 -0.72
CA ILE A 89 -7.17 -3.57 0.10
C ILE A 89 -8.42 -4.23 -0.46
N GLU A 90 -8.33 -5.52 -0.70
CA GLU A 90 -9.45 -6.24 -1.25
C GLU A 90 -10.63 -6.22 -0.28
N PRO A 91 -11.82 -5.95 -0.78
CA PRO A 91 -12.98 -5.96 0.09
C PRO A 91 -13.31 -7.37 0.56
N ILE A 92 -13.97 -7.45 1.69
CA ILE A 92 -14.40 -8.73 2.25
C ILE A 92 -15.71 -9.10 1.62
N LYS A 93 -15.71 -10.15 0.82
CA LYS A 93 -16.88 -10.51 0.04
C LYS A 93 -18.03 -11.03 0.88
N GLN A 94 -17.75 -11.63 2.00
CA GLN A 94 -18.79 -12.17 2.84
C GLN A 94 -19.79 -11.12 3.28
N ILE A 95 -19.36 -9.91 3.41
CA ILE A 95 -20.21 -8.84 3.86
C ILE A 95 -21.36 -8.63 2.89
N GLU A 96 -21.08 -8.72 1.62
CA GLU A 96 -22.10 -8.53 0.61
C GLU A 96 -23.16 -9.59 0.68
N TYR A 97 -22.75 -10.82 0.89
CA TYR A 97 -23.72 -11.91 0.95
C TYR A 97 -24.66 -11.78 2.11
N VAL A 98 -24.14 -11.33 3.22
CA VAL A 98 -24.97 -11.17 4.40
C VAL A 98 -26.10 -10.23 4.11
N TYR A 99 -25.82 -9.15 3.46
CA TYR A 99 -26.86 -8.20 3.13
C TYR A 99 -27.90 -8.80 2.22
N LEU A 100 -27.42 -9.40 1.15
CA LEU A 100 -28.34 -9.90 0.17
C LEU A 100 -29.19 -11.01 0.71
N GLY A 101 -28.59 -11.82 1.57
CA GLY A 101 -29.30 -12.95 2.11
C GLY A 101 -30.40 -12.58 3.05
N SER A 102 -30.28 -11.47 3.70
CA SER A 102 -31.23 -11.12 4.74
C SER A 102 -32.17 -10.03 4.34
N ILE A 103 -32.18 -9.68 3.12
CA ILE A 103 -32.99 -8.58 2.71
C ILE A 103 -34.47 -8.78 2.92
N LYS A 104 -34.98 -7.93 3.71
CA LYS A 104 -36.40 -7.79 3.91
C LYS A 104 -36.63 -6.34 4.04
N GLY A 105 -37.18 -5.77 3.07
CA GLY A 105 -37.48 -4.38 3.05
C GLY A 105 -37.15 -3.59 4.30
N GLY A 106 -38.13 -3.42 5.16
CA GLY A 106 -37.96 -2.58 6.30
C GLY A 106 -36.95 -3.07 7.31
N ASP A 107 -36.89 -4.36 7.49
CA ASP A 107 -35.96 -4.91 8.44
C ASP A 107 -34.55 -4.65 8.02
N MET A 108 -34.37 -4.71 6.74
CA MET A 108 -33.05 -4.53 6.18
C MET A 108 -32.48 -3.16 6.45
N GLU A 109 -33.34 -2.20 6.38
CA GLU A 109 -32.91 -0.84 6.55
C GLU A 109 -32.31 -0.59 7.90
N GLY A 110 -33.00 -1.06 8.93
CA GLY A 110 -32.47 -0.89 10.26
C GLY A 110 -31.20 -1.67 10.49
N ALA A 111 -31.18 -2.87 9.95
CA ALA A 111 -30.03 -3.71 10.12
C ALA A 111 -28.79 -3.11 9.45
N ILE A 112 -28.99 -2.53 8.31
CA ILE A 112 -27.87 -1.94 7.61
C ILE A 112 -27.31 -0.75 8.36
N ASN A 113 -28.17 0.06 8.90
CA ASN A 113 -27.72 1.22 9.63
C ASN A 113 -26.90 0.83 10.84
N ASP A 114 -27.38 -0.12 11.60
CA ASP A 114 -26.63 -0.58 12.74
C ASP A 114 -25.31 -1.17 12.31
N TYR A 115 -25.35 -1.94 11.27
CA TYR A 115 -24.18 -2.59 10.78
C TYR A 115 -23.12 -1.59 10.34
N GLU A 116 -23.53 -0.61 9.60
CA GLU A 116 -22.57 0.38 9.12
C GLU A 116 -21.96 1.18 10.24
N GLN A 117 -22.76 1.55 11.19
CA GLN A 117 -22.25 2.32 12.29
C GLN A 117 -21.30 1.53 13.16
N THR A 118 -21.63 0.28 13.38
CA THR A 118 -20.84 -0.55 14.26
C THR A 118 -19.65 -1.12 13.56
N ASN A 119 -19.89 -1.68 12.40
CA ASN A 119 -18.85 -2.41 11.73
C ASN A 119 -17.77 -1.55 11.14
N TYR A 120 -18.11 -0.37 10.77
CA TYR A 120 -17.05 0.51 10.29
C TYR A 120 -16.04 0.78 11.33
N SER A 121 -16.50 0.90 12.56
CA SER A 121 -15.55 1.10 13.63
C SER A 121 -14.83 -0.16 13.96
N GLU A 122 -15.50 -1.26 13.86
CA GLU A 122 -14.91 -2.52 14.31
C GLU A 122 -14.13 -3.22 13.25
N ALA A 123 -14.60 -3.16 12.05
CA ALA A 123 -13.93 -3.86 10.98
C ALA A 123 -12.61 -3.24 10.63
N ILE A 124 -12.35 -2.14 11.15
CA ILE A 124 -11.12 -1.42 10.86
C ILE A 124 -9.96 -1.83 11.73
#